data_348cd23d5952af56d89d9758aa1cbd11
#
_entry.id   348cd23d5952af56d89d9758aa1cbd11
#
_cell.length_a   1.000
_cell.length_b   1.000
_cell.length_c   1.000
_cell.angle_alpha   90.00
_cell.angle_beta   90.00
_cell.angle_gamma   90.00
#
_symmetry.space_group_name_H-M   'P 1'
#
loop_
_entity.id
_entity.type
_entity.pdbx_description
1 polymer ?
#
loop_
_entity_poly.entity_id
_entity_poly.type
_entity_poly.pdbx_seq_one_letter_code
_entity_poly.pdbx_strand_id
1 'polypeptide(L)'
;RRSSELAFPGGMRSEEDVDLETTALRETTEEVGLGPEGVEVIGTLSEVVSRHGILVTPYVGLVPERHPYVPEPGEVETVFQVPVRWFLEDHRARTDEISFHNWHLYVPCYRWQEHDIWGLSAIILVECLNAAFDAGIDITRPPRG
;
A
#
# COMPACT_ATOMS: atom_id res chain seq x y z
N ARG A 1 2.12 -8.43 -17.62
CA ARG A 1 1.66 -7.56 -16.56
C ARG A 1 0.56 -6.61 -17.03
N ARG A 2 -0.39 -6.38 -16.19
CA ARG A 2 -1.47 -5.48 -16.53
C ARG A 2 -1.16 -4.05 -16.10
N SER A 3 -1.32 -3.12 -17.03
CA SER A 3 -0.99 -1.73 -16.79
C SER A 3 -1.86 -1.06 -15.73
N SER A 4 -3.06 -1.61 -15.49
CA SER A 4 -3.98 -1.04 -14.50
C SER A 4 -3.77 -1.56 -13.08
N GLU A 5 -2.84 -2.49 -12.90
CA GLU A 5 -2.61 -3.07 -11.58
C GLU A 5 -1.77 -2.15 -10.72
N LEU A 6 -2.27 -1.87 -9.52
CA LEU A 6 -1.65 -0.94 -8.59
C LEU A 6 -1.23 -1.66 -7.35
N ALA A 7 -0.01 -1.36 -6.87
CA ALA A 7 0.49 -1.97 -5.65
C ALA A 7 1.55 -1.10 -4.99
N PHE A 8 1.71 -1.26 -3.68
CA PHE A 8 2.90 -0.78 -3.00
C PHE A 8 4.09 -1.66 -3.39
N PRO A 9 5.32 -1.12 -3.36
CA PRO A 9 6.50 -1.94 -3.65
C PRO A 9 6.58 -3.12 -2.68
N GLY A 10 6.91 -4.31 -3.20
CA GLY A 10 7.05 -5.48 -2.36
C GLY A 10 7.15 -6.74 -3.18
N GLY A 11 7.38 -7.84 -2.48
CA GLY A 11 7.49 -9.14 -3.11
C GLY A 11 7.78 -10.23 -2.11
N MET A 12 8.19 -11.38 -2.64
CA MET A 12 8.44 -12.57 -1.84
C MET A 12 9.84 -12.55 -1.24
N ARG A 13 9.96 -13.07 -0.02
CA ARG A 13 11.25 -13.21 0.62
C ARG A 13 12.13 -14.17 -0.16
N SER A 14 13.38 -13.78 -0.36
CA SER A 14 14.38 -14.67 -0.93
C SER A 14 15.29 -15.23 0.18
N GLU A 15 16.10 -16.24 -0.16
CA GLU A 15 16.98 -16.86 0.84
C GLU A 15 18.01 -15.89 1.40
N GLU A 16 18.41 -14.90 0.61
CA GLU A 16 19.40 -13.90 1.05
C GLU A 16 18.81 -12.87 2.01
N ASP A 17 17.48 -12.74 2.06
CA ASP A 17 16.85 -11.76 2.94
C ASP A 17 16.85 -12.27 4.37
N VAL A 18 17.49 -11.53 5.27
CA VAL A 18 17.57 -11.94 6.69
C VAL A 18 16.21 -11.86 7.37
N ASP A 19 15.33 -10.98 6.88
CA ASP A 19 13.98 -10.83 7.42
C ASP A 19 13.08 -10.19 6.36
N LEU A 20 11.81 -10.01 6.69
CA LEU A 20 10.83 -9.43 5.76
C LEU A 20 11.03 -7.94 5.55
N GLU A 21 11.58 -7.23 6.53
CA GLU A 21 11.92 -5.82 6.33
C GLU A 21 12.97 -5.68 5.23
N THR A 22 13.98 -6.55 5.23
CA THR A 22 15.00 -6.60 4.18
C THR A 22 14.37 -6.88 2.82
N THR A 23 13.40 -7.80 2.79
CA THR A 23 12.66 -8.11 1.56
C THR A 23 11.96 -6.85 1.01
N ALA A 24 11.25 -6.12 1.89
CA ALA A 24 10.53 -4.93 1.48
C ALA A 24 11.47 -3.86 0.93
N LEU A 25 12.61 -3.67 1.57
CA LEU A 25 13.61 -2.69 1.12
C LEU A 25 14.26 -3.10 -0.19
N ARG A 26 14.58 -4.37 -0.34
CA ARG A 26 15.17 -4.89 -1.58
C ARG A 26 14.21 -4.72 -2.76
N GLU A 27 12.95 -5.10 -2.57
CA GLU A 27 11.96 -4.97 -3.63
C GLU A 27 11.71 -3.50 -3.98
N THR A 28 11.74 -2.61 -2.99
CA THR A 28 11.59 -1.18 -3.23
C THR A 28 12.73 -0.66 -4.10
N THR A 29 13.96 -1.08 -3.82
CA THR A 29 15.11 -0.71 -4.63
C THR A 29 14.95 -1.21 -6.06
N GLU A 30 14.55 -2.47 -6.22
CA GLU A 30 14.42 -3.09 -7.54
C GLU A 30 13.30 -2.45 -8.35
N GLU A 31 12.17 -2.16 -7.72
CA GLU A 31 10.98 -1.70 -8.45
C GLU A 31 10.96 -0.20 -8.72
N VAL A 32 11.45 0.62 -7.79
CA VAL A 32 11.35 2.07 -7.93
C VAL A 32 12.68 2.80 -7.81
N GLY A 33 13.78 2.09 -7.67
CA GLY A 33 15.11 2.68 -7.69
C GLY A 33 15.49 3.41 -6.41
N LEU A 34 14.82 3.16 -5.30
CA LEU A 34 15.11 3.81 -4.03
C LEU A 34 15.94 2.86 -3.16
N GLY A 35 17.21 3.22 -2.93
CA GLY A 35 18.11 2.40 -2.14
C GLY A 35 17.72 2.36 -0.66
N PRO A 36 18.11 1.29 0.06
CA PRO A 36 17.69 1.13 1.45
C PRO A 36 18.18 2.26 2.37
N GLU A 37 19.29 2.89 2.03
CA GLU A 37 19.81 4.02 2.81
C GLU A 37 18.92 5.26 2.68
N GLY A 38 18.04 5.31 1.69
CA GLY A 38 17.10 6.39 1.51
C GLY A 38 15.76 6.17 2.19
N VAL A 39 15.59 5.05 2.89
CA VAL A 39 14.31 4.71 3.53
C VAL A 39 14.52 4.54 5.03
N GLU A 40 13.77 5.30 5.81
CA GLU A 40 13.74 5.10 7.25
C GLU A 40 12.48 4.32 7.60
N VAL A 41 12.62 3.06 7.98
CA VAL A 41 11.47 2.24 8.38
C VAL A 41 11.04 2.67 9.78
N ILE A 42 9.80 3.15 9.89
CA ILE A 42 9.30 3.70 11.16
C ILE A 42 8.31 2.78 11.85
N GLY A 43 7.86 1.71 11.19
CA GLY A 43 6.94 0.79 11.82
C GLY A 43 6.41 -0.24 10.87
N THR A 44 5.60 -1.14 11.43
CA THR A 44 4.89 -2.17 10.68
C THR A 44 3.40 -1.99 10.90
N LEU A 45 2.62 -2.47 9.94
CA LEU A 45 1.18 -2.54 10.06
C LEU A 45 0.77 -3.99 10.26
N SER A 46 -0.53 -4.22 10.47
CA SER A 46 -1.04 -5.56 10.69
C SER A 46 -0.83 -6.42 9.46
N GLU A 47 -0.48 -7.67 9.69
CA GLU A 47 -0.41 -8.64 8.61
C GLU A 47 -1.78 -8.84 7.98
N VAL A 48 -1.79 -8.96 6.66
CA VAL A 48 -3.01 -9.20 5.90
C VAL A 48 -2.77 -10.36 4.95
N VAL A 49 -3.85 -11.03 4.58
CA VAL A 49 -3.77 -12.17 3.65
C VAL A 49 -4.35 -11.73 2.32
N SER A 50 -3.57 -11.89 1.25
CA SER A 50 -4.04 -11.59 -0.09
C SER A 50 -5.09 -12.60 -0.53
N ARG A 51 -5.82 -12.28 -1.61
CA ARG A 51 -6.82 -13.22 -2.16
C ARG A 51 -6.19 -14.51 -2.66
N HIS A 52 -4.88 -14.53 -2.85
CA HIS A 52 -4.14 -15.73 -3.25
C HIS A 52 -3.60 -16.51 -2.06
N GLY A 53 -3.97 -16.13 -0.83
CA GLY A 53 -3.53 -16.81 0.37
C GLY A 53 -2.12 -16.46 0.84
N ILE A 54 -1.53 -15.41 0.30
CA ILE A 54 -0.17 -14.97 0.67
C ILE A 54 -0.28 -14.02 1.85
N LEU A 55 0.49 -14.30 2.90
CA LEU A 55 0.58 -13.43 4.06
C LEU A 55 1.48 -12.25 3.74
N VAL A 56 0.95 -11.04 3.89
CA VAL A 56 1.66 -9.80 3.58
C VAL A 56 1.92 -9.04 4.87
N THR A 57 3.18 -8.66 5.09
CA THR A 57 3.59 -7.83 6.22
C THR A 57 3.95 -6.45 5.70
N PRO A 58 3.10 -5.42 5.93
CA PRO A 58 3.41 -4.08 5.46
C PRO A 58 4.37 -3.37 6.40
N TYR A 59 5.31 -2.64 5.82
CA TYR A 59 6.21 -1.75 6.54
C TYR A 59 5.96 -0.33 6.10
N VAL A 60 6.09 0.62 7.02
CA VAL A 60 5.96 2.04 6.71
C VAL A 60 7.35 2.65 6.74
N GLY A 61 7.71 3.28 5.63
CA GLY A 61 9.01 3.93 5.50
C GLY A 61 8.86 5.41 5.18
N LEU A 62 9.75 6.21 5.74
CA LEU A 62 9.91 7.60 5.37
C LEU A 62 10.97 7.69 4.29
N VAL A 63 10.69 8.48 3.26
CA VAL A 63 11.59 8.65 2.13
C VAL A 63 11.84 10.14 1.91
N PRO A 64 12.93 10.51 1.22
CA PRO A 64 13.17 11.92 0.93
C PRO A 64 12.02 12.54 0.16
N GLU A 65 11.69 13.77 0.48
CA GLU A 65 10.59 14.48 -0.17
C GLU A 65 10.78 14.56 -1.68
N ARG A 66 12.04 14.74 -2.10
CA ARG A 66 12.40 14.81 -3.51
C ARG A 66 13.36 13.68 -3.83
N HIS A 67 12.88 12.71 -4.55
CA HIS A 67 13.67 11.58 -4.99
C HIS A 67 13.26 11.20 -6.41
N PRO A 68 14.22 11.10 -7.32
CA PRO A 68 13.89 10.62 -8.67
C PRO A 68 13.67 9.12 -8.62
N TYR A 69 12.40 8.70 -8.66
CA TYR A 69 12.10 7.28 -8.73
C TYR A 69 12.38 6.76 -10.13
N VAL A 70 12.95 5.56 -10.18
CA VAL A 70 13.29 4.90 -11.45
C VAL A 70 12.47 3.63 -11.54
N PRO A 71 11.32 3.66 -12.24
CA PRO A 71 10.49 2.46 -12.38
C PRO A 71 11.25 1.36 -13.10
N GLU A 72 11.11 0.12 -12.61
CA GLU A 72 11.73 -1.03 -13.22
C GLU A 72 11.11 -1.30 -14.59
N PRO A 73 11.91 -1.31 -15.67
CA PRO A 73 11.36 -1.51 -17.01
C PRO A 73 10.63 -2.85 -17.14
N GLY A 74 9.45 -2.82 -17.73
CA GLY A 74 8.65 -4.02 -17.93
C GLY A 74 7.84 -4.47 -16.74
N GLU A 75 8.21 -4.05 -15.52
CA GLU A 75 7.50 -4.44 -14.31
C GLU A 75 6.66 -3.31 -13.74
N VAL A 76 7.20 -2.09 -13.77
CA VAL A 76 6.54 -0.91 -13.20
C VAL A 76 6.34 0.11 -14.30
N GLU A 77 5.09 0.45 -14.57
CA GLU A 77 4.73 1.39 -15.62
C GLU A 77 4.94 2.83 -15.17
N THR A 78 4.51 3.14 -13.95
CA THR A 78 4.68 4.47 -13.40
C THR A 78 4.70 4.41 -11.88
N VAL A 79 5.34 5.42 -11.28
CA VAL A 79 5.34 5.64 -9.84
C VAL A 79 4.65 6.98 -9.59
N PHE A 80 3.72 7.00 -8.65
CA PHE A 80 3.02 8.24 -8.34
C PHE A 80 2.91 8.43 -6.83
N GLN A 81 2.65 9.67 -6.45
CA GLN A 81 2.50 10.06 -5.05
C GLN A 81 1.16 10.74 -4.88
N VAL A 82 0.54 10.54 -3.72
CA VAL A 82 -0.74 11.17 -3.39
C VAL A 82 -0.57 11.92 -2.08
N PRO A 83 -0.97 13.18 -2.00
CA PRO A 83 -0.92 13.90 -0.72
C PRO A 83 -1.79 13.21 0.32
N VAL A 84 -1.25 13.01 1.51
CA VAL A 84 -2.01 12.39 2.61
C VAL A 84 -3.29 13.18 2.89
N ARG A 85 -3.20 14.49 2.85
CA ARG A 85 -4.36 15.36 3.09
C ARG A 85 -5.54 15.02 2.19
N TRP A 86 -5.27 14.62 0.95
CA TRP A 86 -6.33 14.27 0.01
C TRP A 86 -7.14 13.08 0.52
N PHE A 87 -6.46 12.08 1.11
CA PHE A 87 -7.17 10.93 1.71
C PHE A 87 -7.95 11.34 2.96
N LEU A 88 -7.40 12.25 3.76
CA LEU A 88 -8.04 12.66 5.00
C LEU A 88 -9.30 13.49 4.76
N GLU A 89 -9.46 14.08 3.58
CA GLU A 89 -10.64 14.81 3.18
C GLU A 89 -11.76 13.91 2.64
N ASP A 90 -11.52 12.61 2.65
CA ASP A 90 -12.48 11.57 2.23
C ASP A 90 -13.03 11.78 0.82
N HIS A 91 -12.12 11.76 -0.14
CA HIS A 91 -12.45 11.83 -1.56
C HIS A 91 -12.70 10.45 -2.16
N ARG A 92 -13.18 9.49 -1.38
CA ARG A 92 -13.38 8.14 -1.91
C ARG A 92 -14.35 8.15 -3.09
N ALA A 93 -14.03 7.36 -4.10
CA ALA A 93 -14.87 7.22 -5.27
C ALA A 93 -16.06 6.29 -4.99
N ARG A 94 -15.84 5.29 -4.15
CA ARG A 94 -16.86 4.33 -3.76
C ARG A 94 -16.38 3.56 -2.52
N THR A 95 -17.27 2.75 -1.97
CA THR A 95 -16.93 1.80 -0.91
C THR A 95 -17.21 0.39 -1.44
N ASP A 96 -16.21 -0.46 -1.42
CA ASP A 96 -16.36 -1.86 -1.86
C ASP A 96 -16.69 -2.74 -0.67
N GLU A 97 -17.67 -3.61 -0.80
CA GLU A 97 -17.94 -4.63 0.19
C GLU A 97 -17.11 -5.86 -0.16
N ILE A 98 -16.28 -6.30 0.78
CA ILE A 98 -15.40 -7.44 0.59
C ILE A 98 -15.72 -8.47 1.67
N SER A 99 -16.13 -9.66 1.25
CA SER A 99 -16.35 -10.79 2.17
C SER A 99 -15.23 -11.79 1.98
N PHE A 100 -14.58 -12.16 3.07
CA PHE A 100 -13.45 -13.09 3.04
C PHE A 100 -13.48 -13.91 4.33
N HIS A 101 -13.70 -15.22 4.20
CA HIS A 101 -13.92 -16.11 5.34
C HIS A 101 -15.05 -15.57 6.23
N ASN A 102 -14.74 -15.24 7.49
CA ASN A 102 -15.72 -14.67 8.42
C ASN A 102 -15.66 -13.15 8.48
N TRP A 103 -14.84 -12.54 7.61
CA TRP A 103 -14.68 -11.09 7.58
C TRP A 103 -15.63 -10.48 6.57
N HIS A 104 -16.21 -9.36 6.93
CA HIS A 104 -17.01 -8.56 6.02
C HIS A 104 -16.53 -7.12 6.17
N LEU A 105 -15.90 -6.58 5.12
CA LEU A 105 -15.25 -5.28 5.16
C LEU A 105 -15.89 -4.33 4.18
N TYR A 106 -15.88 -3.05 4.54
CA TYR A 106 -16.36 -1.95 3.72
C TYR A 106 -15.16 -1.07 3.41
N VAL A 107 -14.50 -1.34 2.31
CA VAL A 107 -13.19 -0.78 1.99
C VAL A 107 -13.35 0.41 1.05
N PRO A 108 -12.83 1.60 1.43
CA PRO A 108 -12.90 2.73 0.52
C PRO A 108 -12.02 2.52 -0.68
N CYS A 109 -12.52 2.91 -1.83
CA CYS A 109 -11.76 2.91 -3.06
C CYS A 109 -11.54 4.36 -3.48
N TYR A 110 -10.29 4.68 -3.80
CA TYR A 110 -9.92 6.05 -4.15
C TYR A 110 -9.46 6.08 -5.60
N ARG A 111 -9.83 7.15 -6.30
CA ARG A 111 -9.32 7.37 -7.64
C ARG A 111 -8.51 8.65 -7.65
N TRP A 112 -7.21 8.49 -7.79
CA TRP A 112 -6.27 9.61 -7.91
C TRP A 112 -5.81 9.70 -9.35
N GLN A 113 -6.22 10.77 -10.04
CA GLN A 113 -5.99 10.90 -11.46
C GLN A 113 -6.60 9.70 -12.20
N GLU A 114 -5.81 8.91 -12.90
CA GLU A 114 -6.29 7.70 -13.59
C GLU A 114 -6.00 6.42 -12.81
N HIS A 115 -5.56 6.53 -11.56
CA HIS A 115 -5.14 5.38 -10.76
C HIS A 115 -6.19 5.05 -9.71
N ASP A 116 -6.62 3.80 -9.70
CA ASP A 116 -7.55 3.30 -8.68
C ASP A 116 -6.80 2.61 -7.56
N ILE A 117 -7.03 3.05 -6.33
CA ILE A 117 -6.49 2.44 -5.12
C ILE A 117 -7.64 1.67 -4.49
N TRP A 118 -7.55 0.34 -4.49
CA TRP A 118 -8.63 -0.53 -4.06
C TRP A 118 -8.06 -1.83 -3.47
N GLY A 119 -8.94 -2.68 -2.95
CA GLY A 119 -8.58 -4.00 -2.49
C GLY A 119 -7.54 -3.96 -1.38
N LEU A 120 -6.56 -4.86 -1.44
CA LEU A 120 -5.55 -5.01 -0.42
C LEU A 120 -4.75 -3.72 -0.20
N SER A 121 -4.41 -3.02 -1.29
CA SER A 121 -3.68 -1.75 -1.19
C SER A 121 -4.47 -0.73 -0.39
N ALA A 122 -5.78 -0.66 -0.60
CA ALA A 122 -6.64 0.27 0.14
C ALA A 122 -6.75 -0.14 1.61
N ILE A 123 -6.82 -1.42 1.92
CA ILE A 123 -6.86 -1.91 3.30
C ILE A 123 -5.58 -1.49 4.04
N ILE A 124 -4.43 -1.71 3.42
CA ILE A 124 -3.14 -1.32 4.00
C ILE A 124 -3.07 0.20 4.17
N LEU A 125 -3.49 0.94 3.16
CA LEU A 125 -3.50 2.40 3.21
C LEU A 125 -4.36 2.92 4.37
N VAL A 126 -5.56 2.38 4.53
CA VAL A 126 -6.48 2.80 5.60
C VAL A 126 -5.84 2.57 6.97
N GLU A 127 -5.21 1.42 7.18
CA GLU A 127 -4.55 1.18 8.46
C GLU A 127 -3.44 2.18 8.71
N CYS A 128 -2.66 2.50 7.67
CA CYS A 128 -1.61 3.50 7.78
C CYS A 128 -2.18 4.88 8.14
N LEU A 129 -3.25 5.29 7.48
CA LEU A 129 -3.89 6.57 7.74
C LEU A 129 -4.44 6.63 9.17
N ASN A 130 -5.03 5.55 9.63
CA ASN A 130 -5.55 5.49 11.00
C ASN A 130 -4.43 5.55 12.03
N ALA A 131 -3.36 4.78 11.80
CA ALA A 131 -2.26 4.67 12.76
C ALA A 131 -1.42 5.94 12.82
N ALA A 132 -1.09 6.52 11.67
CA ALA A 132 -0.16 7.64 11.60
C ALA A 132 -0.83 9.01 11.64
N PHE A 133 -2.09 9.11 11.24
CA PHE A 133 -2.78 10.39 11.08
C PHE A 133 -4.13 10.43 11.79
N ASP A 134 -4.47 9.41 12.57
CA ASP A 134 -5.70 9.37 13.37
C ASP A 134 -6.94 9.60 12.49
N ALA A 135 -6.96 8.97 11.33
CA ALA A 135 -8.02 9.20 10.34
C ALA A 135 -9.38 8.67 10.77
N GLY A 136 -9.42 7.65 11.64
CA GLY A 136 -10.67 7.13 12.17
C GLY A 136 -11.54 6.44 11.13
N ILE A 137 -10.96 5.86 10.10
CA ILE A 137 -11.71 5.17 9.05
C ILE A 137 -12.03 3.75 9.54
N ASP A 138 -13.31 3.47 9.73
CA ASP A 138 -13.76 2.15 10.20
C ASP A 138 -14.26 1.34 9.01
N ILE A 139 -13.50 0.31 8.63
CA ILE A 139 -13.87 -0.55 7.49
C ILE A 139 -14.69 -1.76 7.91
N THR A 140 -15.05 -1.87 9.19
CA THR A 140 -15.88 -2.99 9.68
C THR A 140 -17.37 -2.68 9.61
N ARG A 141 -17.74 -1.46 9.29
CA ARG A 141 -19.11 -1.00 9.21
C ARG A 141 -19.34 -0.23 7.92
N PRO A 142 -20.59 -0.20 7.41
CA PRO A 142 -20.91 0.62 6.26
C PRO A 142 -20.60 2.10 6.55
N PRO A 143 -20.16 2.85 5.56
CA PRO A 143 -19.94 4.28 5.77
C PRO A 143 -21.27 4.97 6.04
N ARG A 144 -21.23 6.03 6.83
CA ARG A 144 -22.41 6.84 7.09
C ARG A 144 -22.75 7.63 5.83
N GLY A 145 -23.99 7.51 5.41
CA GLY A 145 -24.47 8.13 4.18
C GLY A 145 -24.69 9.61 4.30
#